data_59931b54c49033cdb0a158d8d7377955
#
_entry.id   59931b54c49033cdb0a158d8d7377955
#
_cell.length_a   1.000
_cell.length_b   1.000
_cell.length_c   1.000
_cell.angle_alpha   90.00
_cell.angle_beta   90.00
_cell.angle_gamma   90.00
#
_symmetry.space_group_name_H-M   'P 1'
#
loop_
_entity.id
_entity.type
_entity.pdbx_description
1 polymer ?
#
loop_
_entity_poly.entity_id
_entity_poly.type
_entity_poly.pdbx_seq_one_letter_code
_entity_poly.pdbx_strand_id
1 'polypeptide(L)'
;WHVAEGTDCIGVVGTTGESPTVDVAEHCEIIKVAVEQAAGRVPVMAGCGANSTTEAIALARYAQQVGADSQLQVVPYYNKPGQEGQYRHFKAIAEATGELPIVLYNVPGRSAADMQHDTVLRLAQVPGIVGIKEATGNIERALWLIREAPQDFSVYSGDDATAVALMLCGGHGNVSVTANVAPRLMHQLCMAALAGDIAAAMAIQMRLLPLHKQLFCEANP
;
A
#
# COMPACT_ATOMS: atom_id res chain seq x y z
N TRP A 1 6.89 19.32 1.38
CA TRP A 1 8.16 18.60 1.31
C TRP A 1 8.06 17.41 0.37
N HIS A 2 7.24 16.40 0.59
CA HIS A 2 7.12 15.23 -0.27
C HIS A 2 6.95 15.55 -1.76
N VAL A 3 6.07 16.48 -2.10
CA VAL A 3 5.85 16.93 -3.48
C VAL A 3 7.15 17.50 -4.10
N ALA A 4 7.90 18.30 -3.34
CA ALA A 4 9.17 18.90 -3.80
C ALA A 4 10.30 17.86 -3.92
N GLU A 5 10.22 16.75 -3.20
CA GLU A 5 11.20 15.66 -3.24
C GLU A 5 10.87 14.56 -4.27
N GLY A 6 9.75 14.70 -5.01
CA GLY A 6 9.38 13.81 -6.10
C GLY A 6 8.58 12.57 -5.69
N THR A 7 7.95 12.59 -4.52
CA THR A 7 7.03 11.51 -4.14
C THR A 7 5.88 11.39 -5.15
N ASP A 8 5.66 10.20 -5.69
CA ASP A 8 4.71 9.95 -6.78
C ASP A 8 3.25 9.81 -6.28
N CYS A 9 3.07 9.40 -5.02
CA CYS A 9 1.77 9.28 -4.36
C CYS A 9 1.95 9.39 -2.84
N ILE A 10 1.08 10.12 -2.17
CA ILE A 10 1.07 10.21 -0.69
C ILE A 10 0.10 9.17 -0.13
N GLY A 11 0.65 8.15 0.55
CA GLY A 11 -0.13 7.21 1.35
C GLY A 11 -0.40 7.79 2.73
N VAL A 12 -1.63 8.22 2.99
CA VAL A 12 -1.99 8.86 4.26
C VAL A 12 -2.68 7.89 5.21
N VAL A 13 -2.41 8.02 6.49
CA VAL A 13 -2.99 7.23 7.60
C VAL A 13 -3.02 5.72 7.34
N GLY A 14 -1.89 5.20 6.78
CA GLY A 14 -1.61 3.76 6.76
C GLY A 14 -1.13 3.27 8.13
N THR A 15 -0.50 2.09 8.18
CA THR A 15 0.01 1.51 9.44
C THR A 15 1.01 2.43 10.14
N THR A 16 1.98 2.98 9.40
CA THR A 16 2.97 3.95 9.92
C THR A 16 2.32 5.28 10.37
N GLY A 17 1.16 5.60 9.85
CA GLY A 17 0.31 6.71 10.29
C GLY A 17 -0.65 6.35 11.43
N GLU A 18 -0.38 5.27 12.17
CA GLU A 18 -1.07 4.84 13.39
C GLU A 18 -2.59 4.59 13.21
N SER A 19 -3.01 4.25 11.98
CA SER A 19 -4.42 4.00 11.61
C SER A 19 -5.24 3.23 12.65
N PRO A 20 -4.74 2.13 13.28
CA PRO A 20 -5.54 1.35 14.23
C PRO A 20 -5.78 2.04 15.59
N THR A 21 -5.07 3.12 15.91
CA THR A 21 -5.10 3.79 17.22
C THR A 21 -5.62 5.21 17.15
N VAL A 22 -5.82 5.75 15.94
CA VAL A 22 -6.46 7.03 15.69
C VAL A 22 -7.97 6.85 15.71
N ASP A 23 -8.72 7.72 16.39
CA ASP A 23 -10.18 7.63 16.38
C ASP A 23 -10.76 7.97 14.98
N VAL A 24 -11.98 7.52 14.72
CA VAL A 24 -12.59 7.61 13.39
C VAL A 24 -12.73 9.07 12.91
N ALA A 25 -13.02 10.01 13.81
CA ALA A 25 -13.18 11.41 13.44
C ALA A 25 -11.84 12.04 13.07
N GLU A 26 -10.79 11.76 13.85
CA GLU A 26 -9.43 12.19 13.59
C GLU A 26 -8.88 11.54 12.31
N HIS A 27 -9.13 10.25 12.11
CA HIS A 27 -8.78 9.51 10.88
C HIS A 27 -9.35 10.20 9.64
N CYS A 28 -10.63 10.52 9.66
CA CYS A 28 -11.30 11.27 8.59
C CYS A 28 -10.66 12.65 8.35
N GLU A 29 -10.37 13.39 9.42
CA GLU A 29 -9.75 14.72 9.29
C GLU A 29 -8.33 14.64 8.70
N ILE A 30 -7.53 13.62 9.08
CA ILE A 30 -6.19 13.38 8.50
C ILE A 30 -6.28 13.15 6.99
N ILE A 31 -7.24 12.33 6.52
CA ILE A 31 -7.44 12.09 5.08
C ILE A 31 -7.80 13.41 4.38
N LYS A 32 -8.76 14.16 4.91
CA LYS A 32 -9.20 15.43 4.33
C LYS A 32 -8.05 16.44 4.25
N VAL A 33 -7.31 16.65 5.33
CA VAL A 33 -6.17 17.57 5.37
C VAL A 33 -5.10 17.16 4.35
N ALA A 34 -4.82 15.86 4.18
CA ALA A 34 -3.86 15.38 3.21
C ALA A 34 -4.30 15.70 1.77
N VAL A 35 -5.57 15.47 1.43
CA VAL A 35 -6.13 15.79 0.10
C VAL A 35 -6.08 17.30 -0.15
N GLU A 36 -6.52 18.11 0.81
CA GLU A 36 -6.47 19.59 0.70
C GLU A 36 -5.04 20.10 0.53
N GLN A 37 -4.07 19.55 1.28
CA GLN A 37 -2.66 19.96 1.20
C GLN A 37 -1.97 19.44 -0.06
N ALA A 38 -2.33 18.26 -0.55
CA ALA A 38 -1.86 17.77 -1.84
C ALA A 38 -2.32 18.69 -2.99
N ALA A 39 -3.55 19.18 -2.90
CA ALA A 39 -4.13 20.16 -3.84
C ALA A 39 -3.93 19.73 -5.32
N GLY A 40 -4.11 18.44 -5.63
CA GLY A 40 -3.95 17.86 -6.96
C GLY A 40 -2.51 17.83 -7.50
N ARG A 41 -1.51 18.22 -6.71
CA ARG A 41 -0.09 18.19 -7.14
C ARG A 41 0.51 16.80 -7.13
N VAL A 42 -0.06 15.91 -6.36
CA VAL A 42 0.32 14.50 -6.22
C VAL A 42 -0.92 13.71 -5.79
N PRO A 43 -1.13 12.49 -6.29
CA PRO A 43 -2.22 11.64 -5.85
C PRO A 43 -2.16 11.31 -4.36
N VAL A 44 -3.33 11.13 -3.75
CA VAL A 44 -3.47 10.70 -2.34
C VAL A 44 -4.15 9.34 -2.27
N MET A 45 -3.47 8.38 -1.68
CA MET A 45 -3.98 7.05 -1.35
C MET A 45 -4.37 7.00 0.12
N ALA A 46 -5.66 6.97 0.42
CA ALA A 46 -6.16 6.96 1.79
C ALA A 46 -6.10 5.56 2.42
N GLY A 47 -5.49 5.43 3.58
CA GLY A 47 -5.57 4.22 4.39
C GLY A 47 -6.96 4.07 4.99
N CYS A 48 -7.81 3.23 4.42
CA CYS A 48 -9.20 3.03 4.83
C CYS A 48 -9.44 1.62 5.42
N GLY A 49 -8.40 0.80 5.53
CA GLY A 49 -8.53 -0.57 6.01
C GLY A 49 -8.86 -0.67 7.49
N ALA A 50 -9.86 -1.47 7.81
CA ALA A 50 -10.25 -1.83 9.16
C ALA A 50 -10.58 -3.33 9.24
N ASN A 51 -10.57 -3.91 10.44
CA ASN A 51 -10.98 -5.31 10.62
C ASN A 51 -12.51 -5.49 10.65
N SER A 52 -13.26 -4.39 10.72
CA SER A 52 -14.70 -4.32 10.52
C SER A 52 -15.01 -3.88 9.09
N THR A 53 -15.76 -4.69 8.34
CA THR A 53 -16.17 -4.35 6.97
C THR A 53 -16.99 -3.06 6.92
N THR A 54 -17.87 -2.84 7.89
CA THR A 54 -18.71 -1.63 7.96
C THR A 54 -17.87 -0.38 8.18
N GLU A 55 -16.86 -0.45 9.03
CA GLU A 55 -15.94 0.65 9.29
C GLU A 55 -15.08 0.97 8.07
N ALA A 56 -14.49 -0.07 7.44
CA ALA A 56 -13.71 0.09 6.20
C ALA A 56 -14.54 0.76 5.09
N ILE A 57 -15.81 0.38 4.92
CA ILE A 57 -16.72 1.02 3.97
C ILE A 57 -16.98 2.48 4.34
N ALA A 58 -17.19 2.79 5.62
CA ALA A 58 -17.45 4.15 6.07
C ALA A 58 -16.25 5.07 5.81
N LEU A 59 -15.02 4.63 6.16
CA LEU A 59 -13.78 5.35 5.89
C LEU A 59 -13.54 5.55 4.39
N ALA A 60 -13.76 4.51 3.60
CA ALA A 60 -13.58 4.57 2.14
C ALA A 60 -14.56 5.53 1.47
N ARG A 61 -15.83 5.54 1.89
CA ARG A 61 -16.82 6.52 1.40
C ARG A 61 -16.44 7.94 1.76
N TYR A 62 -15.94 8.15 2.97
CA TYR A 62 -15.46 9.48 3.37
C TYR A 62 -14.25 9.90 2.53
N ALA A 63 -13.27 9.01 2.33
CA ALA A 63 -12.11 9.28 1.48
C ALA A 63 -12.54 9.67 0.04
N GLN A 64 -13.50 8.95 -0.53
CA GLN A 64 -14.09 9.28 -1.82
C GLN A 64 -14.75 10.66 -1.83
N GLN A 65 -15.54 10.97 -0.79
CA GLN A 65 -16.25 12.25 -0.65
C GLN A 65 -15.29 13.45 -0.57
N VAL A 66 -14.14 13.31 0.08
CA VAL A 66 -13.16 14.39 0.22
C VAL A 66 -12.15 14.45 -0.94
N GLY A 67 -12.24 13.53 -1.91
CA GLY A 67 -11.47 13.57 -3.15
C GLY A 67 -10.12 12.85 -3.10
N ALA A 68 -9.98 11.79 -2.28
CA ALA A 68 -8.83 10.89 -2.39
C ALA A 68 -8.83 10.17 -3.76
N ASP A 69 -7.64 9.88 -4.30
CA ASP A 69 -7.49 9.27 -5.63
C ASP A 69 -7.57 7.74 -5.59
N SER A 70 -7.26 7.14 -4.43
CA SER A 70 -7.33 5.69 -4.20
C SER A 70 -7.43 5.37 -2.72
N GLN A 71 -7.69 4.11 -2.40
CA GLN A 71 -7.75 3.62 -1.04
C GLN A 71 -6.83 2.41 -0.83
N LEU A 72 -6.18 2.35 0.33
CA LEU A 72 -5.38 1.22 0.79
C LEU A 72 -6.19 0.43 1.81
N GLN A 73 -6.43 -0.86 1.52
CA GLN A 73 -7.26 -1.73 2.34
C GLN A 73 -6.44 -2.89 2.91
N VAL A 74 -6.09 -2.82 4.19
CA VAL A 74 -5.34 -3.86 4.88
C VAL A 74 -6.21 -5.10 5.13
N VAL A 75 -5.60 -6.28 5.07
CA VAL A 75 -6.23 -7.54 5.50
C VAL A 75 -6.78 -7.38 6.92
N PRO A 76 -8.05 -7.80 7.19
CA PRO A 76 -8.62 -7.72 8.52
C PRO A 76 -7.72 -8.35 9.56
N TYR A 77 -7.19 -7.53 10.44
CA TYR A 77 -6.26 -7.89 11.51
C TYR A 77 -7.01 -8.34 12.77
N TYR A 78 -6.31 -9.08 13.65
CA TYR A 78 -6.81 -9.54 14.94
C TYR A 78 -7.90 -10.65 14.85
N ASN A 79 -9.02 -10.42 14.17
CA ASN A 79 -10.12 -11.36 14.02
C ASN A 79 -9.85 -12.51 13.00
N LYS A 80 -8.77 -12.42 12.20
CA LYS A 80 -8.22 -13.46 11.34
C LYS A 80 -9.27 -14.20 10.49
N PRO A 81 -10.01 -13.51 9.61
CA PRO A 81 -10.97 -14.19 8.76
C PRO A 81 -10.25 -15.20 7.84
N GLY A 82 -10.90 -16.33 7.55
CA GLY A 82 -10.42 -17.26 6.52
C GLY A 82 -10.46 -16.63 5.13
N GLN A 83 -9.91 -17.32 4.13
CA GLN A 83 -9.74 -16.76 2.76
C GLN A 83 -11.07 -16.31 2.14
N GLU A 84 -12.14 -17.08 2.31
CA GLU A 84 -13.47 -16.67 1.83
C GLU A 84 -14.02 -15.45 2.59
N GLY A 85 -13.73 -15.32 3.87
CA GLY A 85 -14.08 -14.12 4.66
C GLY A 85 -13.32 -12.88 4.16
N GLN A 86 -12.03 -13.02 3.87
CA GLN A 86 -11.21 -11.95 3.27
C GLN A 86 -11.76 -11.54 1.91
N TYR A 87 -12.06 -12.51 1.03
CA TYR A 87 -12.65 -12.26 -0.27
C TYR A 87 -13.96 -11.46 -0.16
N ARG A 88 -14.89 -11.91 0.70
CA ARG A 88 -16.17 -11.21 0.90
C ARG A 88 -16.00 -9.80 1.48
N HIS A 89 -15.05 -9.63 2.40
CA HIS A 89 -14.72 -8.34 2.99
C HIS A 89 -14.33 -7.31 1.92
N PHE A 90 -13.33 -7.62 1.12
CA PHE A 90 -12.84 -6.70 0.08
C PHE A 90 -13.84 -6.50 -1.06
N LYS A 91 -14.56 -7.57 -1.44
CA LYS A 91 -15.64 -7.47 -2.44
C LYS A 91 -16.74 -6.52 -1.97
N ALA A 92 -17.19 -6.62 -0.72
CA ALA A 92 -18.21 -5.72 -0.17
C ALA A 92 -17.74 -4.25 -0.13
N ILE A 93 -16.45 -4.00 0.15
CA ILE A 93 -15.87 -2.66 0.09
C ILE A 93 -15.89 -2.16 -1.36
N ALA A 94 -15.44 -2.95 -2.33
CA ALA A 94 -15.43 -2.59 -3.75
C ALA A 94 -16.85 -2.27 -4.26
N GLU A 95 -17.83 -3.09 -3.93
CA GLU A 95 -19.24 -2.86 -4.29
C GLU A 95 -19.83 -1.59 -3.65
N ALA A 96 -19.34 -1.21 -2.46
CA ALA A 96 -19.84 -0.04 -1.74
C ALA A 96 -19.19 1.29 -2.17
N THR A 97 -18.01 1.23 -2.81
CA THR A 97 -17.16 2.41 -3.13
C THR A 97 -16.73 2.47 -4.59
N GLY A 98 -17.42 1.76 -5.48
CA GLY A 98 -17.16 1.43 -6.88
C GLY A 98 -16.27 2.32 -7.74
N GLU A 99 -16.18 3.63 -7.45
CA GLU A 99 -15.36 4.58 -8.22
C GLU A 99 -13.99 4.88 -7.59
N LEU A 100 -13.77 4.52 -6.32
CA LEU A 100 -12.49 4.76 -5.63
C LEU A 100 -11.59 3.51 -5.73
N PRO A 101 -10.53 3.52 -6.54
CA PRO A 101 -9.67 2.36 -6.75
C PRO A 101 -9.11 1.79 -5.45
N ILE A 102 -9.12 0.46 -5.32
CA ILE A 102 -8.66 -0.27 -4.15
C ILE A 102 -7.28 -0.87 -4.42
N VAL A 103 -6.33 -0.57 -3.57
CA VAL A 103 -5.08 -1.31 -3.42
C VAL A 103 -5.21 -2.19 -2.17
N LEU A 104 -5.19 -3.50 -2.37
CA LEU A 104 -5.16 -4.47 -1.27
C LEU A 104 -3.85 -4.33 -0.50
N TYR A 105 -3.85 -4.66 0.80
CA TYR A 105 -2.63 -4.61 1.59
C TYR A 105 -2.45 -5.88 2.43
N ASN A 106 -1.44 -6.67 2.09
CA ASN A 106 -1.08 -7.89 2.79
C ASN A 106 0.19 -7.70 3.64
N VAL A 107 0.04 -7.84 4.96
CA VAL A 107 1.13 -7.65 5.94
C VAL A 107 0.97 -8.63 7.12
N PRO A 108 1.15 -9.93 6.88
CA PRO A 108 0.84 -10.96 7.87
C PRO A 108 1.61 -10.83 9.18
N GLY A 109 2.82 -10.25 9.15
CA GLY A 109 3.61 -9.97 10.35
C GLY A 109 2.96 -8.98 11.32
N ARG A 110 2.01 -8.15 10.85
CA ARG A 110 1.23 -7.21 11.68
C ARG A 110 -0.21 -7.65 11.88
N SER A 111 -0.86 -8.08 10.80
CA SER A 111 -2.29 -8.42 10.82
C SER A 111 -2.57 -9.79 11.45
N ALA A 112 -1.56 -10.65 11.56
CA ALA A 112 -1.69 -12.07 11.90
C ALA A 112 -2.66 -12.84 10.97
N ALA A 113 -2.97 -12.26 9.82
CA ALA A 113 -3.77 -12.87 8.75
C ALA A 113 -3.03 -12.69 7.42
N ASP A 114 -2.94 -13.75 6.64
CA ASP A 114 -2.27 -13.76 5.34
C ASP A 114 -3.30 -13.97 4.23
N MET A 115 -3.30 -13.08 3.24
CA MET A 115 -4.12 -13.23 2.03
C MET A 115 -3.37 -14.13 1.05
N GLN A 116 -3.85 -15.35 0.87
CA GLN A 116 -3.20 -16.32 -0.01
C GLN A 116 -3.32 -15.94 -1.47
N HIS A 117 -2.40 -16.44 -2.28
CA HIS A 117 -2.27 -16.17 -3.71
C HIS A 117 -3.61 -16.27 -4.47
N ASP A 118 -4.32 -17.41 -4.34
CA ASP A 118 -5.60 -17.63 -5.01
C ASP A 118 -6.67 -16.60 -4.63
N THR A 119 -6.64 -16.13 -3.37
CA THR A 119 -7.56 -15.10 -2.89
C THR A 119 -7.25 -13.75 -3.55
N VAL A 120 -5.97 -13.40 -3.70
CA VAL A 120 -5.57 -12.19 -4.42
C VAL A 120 -6.01 -12.26 -5.87
N LEU A 121 -5.78 -13.37 -6.57
CA LEU A 121 -6.18 -13.54 -7.98
C LEU A 121 -7.71 -13.46 -8.17
N ARG A 122 -8.48 -14.03 -7.25
CA ARG A 122 -9.96 -13.89 -7.25
C ARG A 122 -10.38 -12.43 -7.06
N LEU A 123 -9.72 -11.71 -6.14
CA LEU A 123 -9.98 -10.29 -5.89
C LEU A 123 -9.57 -9.39 -7.05
N ALA A 124 -8.50 -9.74 -7.77
CA ALA A 124 -8.07 -9.02 -8.97
C ALA A 124 -9.09 -9.06 -10.11
N GLN A 125 -10.08 -9.96 -10.05
CA GLN A 125 -11.21 -9.99 -11.00
C GLN A 125 -12.41 -9.13 -10.55
N VAL A 126 -12.35 -8.54 -9.36
CA VAL A 126 -13.44 -7.70 -8.83
C VAL A 126 -13.23 -6.27 -9.33
N PRO A 127 -14.21 -5.67 -10.04
CA PRO A 127 -14.11 -4.29 -10.49
C PRO A 127 -13.79 -3.32 -9.36
N GLY A 128 -12.87 -2.39 -9.60
CA GLY A 128 -12.41 -1.42 -8.61
C GLY A 128 -11.21 -1.88 -7.77
N ILE A 129 -10.86 -3.17 -7.77
CA ILE A 129 -9.62 -3.66 -7.13
C ILE A 129 -8.51 -3.65 -8.17
N VAL A 130 -7.56 -2.73 -8.02
CA VAL A 130 -6.55 -2.40 -9.05
C VAL A 130 -5.14 -2.85 -8.73
N GLY A 131 -4.89 -3.35 -7.53
CA GLY A 131 -3.54 -3.77 -7.16
C GLY A 131 -3.42 -4.27 -5.73
N ILE A 132 -2.19 -4.61 -5.38
CA ILE A 132 -1.81 -5.05 -4.03
C ILE A 132 -0.50 -4.41 -3.59
N LYS A 133 -0.44 -3.97 -2.34
CA LYS A 133 0.77 -3.75 -1.56
C LYS A 133 1.14 -5.05 -0.86
N GLU A 134 2.16 -5.74 -1.37
CA GLU A 134 2.68 -6.98 -0.81
C GLU A 134 3.85 -6.67 0.13
N ALA A 135 3.64 -6.87 1.42
CA ALA A 135 4.61 -6.50 2.46
C ALA A 135 5.18 -7.70 3.22
N THR A 136 5.16 -8.88 2.62
CA THR A 136 5.83 -10.06 3.20
C THR A 136 7.34 -10.05 3.00
N GLY A 137 7.86 -9.29 2.04
CA GLY A 137 9.26 -9.37 1.58
C GLY A 137 9.58 -10.65 0.78
N ASN A 138 8.58 -11.49 0.50
CA ASN A 138 8.74 -12.74 -0.22
C ASN A 138 8.69 -12.50 -1.75
N ILE A 139 9.86 -12.50 -2.38
CA ILE A 139 9.98 -12.25 -3.82
C ILE A 139 9.34 -13.38 -4.65
N GLU A 140 9.47 -14.63 -4.25
CA GLU A 140 8.82 -15.74 -4.97
C GLU A 140 7.30 -15.56 -5.04
N ARG A 141 6.68 -15.19 -3.92
CA ARG A 141 5.25 -14.88 -3.85
C ARG A 141 4.87 -13.73 -4.79
N ALA A 142 5.67 -12.66 -4.80
CA ALA A 142 5.45 -11.52 -5.68
C ALA A 142 5.56 -11.92 -7.17
N LEU A 143 6.52 -12.75 -7.53
CA LEU A 143 6.69 -13.28 -8.89
C LEU A 143 5.46 -14.06 -9.37
N TRP A 144 4.89 -14.91 -8.52
CA TRP A 144 3.66 -15.63 -8.86
C TRP A 144 2.48 -14.68 -9.08
N LEU A 145 2.33 -13.64 -8.25
CA LEU A 145 1.30 -12.62 -8.43
C LEU A 145 1.50 -11.85 -9.75
N ILE A 146 2.71 -11.38 -10.04
CA ILE A 146 3.03 -10.67 -11.28
C ILE A 146 2.76 -11.53 -12.52
N ARG A 147 3.07 -12.84 -12.44
CA ARG A 147 2.86 -13.79 -13.54
C ARG A 147 1.38 -14.03 -13.84
N GLU A 148 0.52 -14.13 -12.82
CA GLU A 148 -0.83 -14.69 -12.94
C GLU A 148 -1.94 -13.66 -12.78
N ALA A 149 -1.66 -12.48 -12.22
CA ALA A 149 -2.62 -11.40 -12.11
C ALA A 149 -2.97 -10.80 -13.50
N PRO A 150 -4.16 -10.19 -13.65
CA PRO A 150 -4.48 -9.43 -14.84
C PRO A 150 -3.42 -8.36 -15.15
N GLN A 151 -3.24 -8.03 -16.42
CA GLN A 151 -2.20 -7.10 -16.88
C GLN A 151 -2.35 -5.69 -16.28
N ASP A 152 -3.57 -5.29 -15.94
CA ASP A 152 -3.92 -4.01 -15.33
C ASP A 152 -3.90 -4.04 -13.80
N PHE A 153 -3.52 -5.17 -13.18
CA PHE A 153 -3.41 -5.31 -11.73
C PHE A 153 -1.98 -5.02 -11.27
N SER A 154 -1.82 -3.99 -10.46
CA SER A 154 -0.50 -3.54 -9.99
C SER A 154 -0.02 -4.28 -8.75
N VAL A 155 1.25 -4.68 -8.74
CA VAL A 155 1.91 -5.29 -7.56
C VAL A 155 2.97 -4.33 -7.04
N TYR A 156 2.75 -3.76 -5.86
CA TYR A 156 3.67 -2.85 -5.17
C TYR A 156 4.37 -3.58 -4.03
N SER A 157 5.65 -3.26 -3.81
CA SER A 157 6.32 -3.66 -2.58
C SER A 157 5.79 -2.86 -1.39
N GLY A 158 5.63 -3.51 -0.25
CA GLY A 158 5.41 -2.88 1.06
C GLY A 158 6.60 -3.06 1.99
N ASP A 159 7.74 -3.57 1.46
CA ASP A 159 8.97 -3.82 2.19
C ASP A 159 10.15 -3.13 1.49
N ASP A 160 10.71 -2.10 2.12
CA ASP A 160 11.79 -1.28 1.54
C ASP A 160 13.06 -2.10 1.22
N ALA A 161 13.35 -3.12 2.02
CA ALA A 161 14.57 -3.90 1.87
C ALA A 161 14.57 -4.78 0.60
N THR A 162 13.40 -5.22 0.15
CA THR A 162 13.23 -6.08 -1.04
C THR A 162 12.61 -5.37 -2.24
N ALA A 163 12.32 -4.07 -2.12
CA ALA A 163 11.59 -3.31 -3.13
C ALA A 163 12.27 -3.30 -4.50
N VAL A 164 13.59 -3.09 -4.55
CA VAL A 164 14.34 -3.11 -5.82
C VAL A 164 14.23 -4.47 -6.50
N ALA A 165 14.40 -5.57 -5.76
CA ALA A 165 14.27 -6.91 -6.31
C ALA A 165 12.87 -7.15 -6.89
N LEU A 166 11.81 -6.72 -6.19
CA LEU A 166 10.44 -6.84 -6.67
C LEU A 166 10.22 -6.03 -7.96
N MET A 167 10.67 -4.77 -8.00
CA MET A 167 10.49 -3.91 -9.17
C MET A 167 11.26 -4.45 -10.39
N LEU A 168 12.49 -4.92 -10.22
CA LEU A 168 13.28 -5.54 -11.29
C LEU A 168 12.66 -6.84 -11.84
N CYS A 169 11.82 -7.49 -11.04
CA CYS A 169 11.05 -8.67 -11.46
C CYS A 169 9.68 -8.32 -12.08
N GLY A 170 9.39 -7.03 -12.31
CA GLY A 170 8.14 -6.60 -12.95
C GLY A 170 7.12 -5.98 -11.99
N GLY A 171 7.50 -5.69 -10.75
CA GLY A 171 6.65 -4.92 -9.82
C GLY A 171 6.54 -3.45 -10.22
N HIS A 172 5.52 -2.78 -9.72
CA HIS A 172 5.09 -1.45 -10.19
C HIS A 172 5.58 -0.29 -9.31
N GLY A 173 6.24 -0.58 -8.19
CA GLY A 173 6.73 0.46 -7.29
C GLY A 173 6.84 0.00 -5.83
N ASN A 174 6.98 0.98 -4.93
CA ASN A 174 7.14 0.74 -3.50
C ASN A 174 6.30 1.70 -2.66
N VAL A 175 5.52 1.16 -1.73
CA VAL A 175 4.82 1.94 -0.70
C VAL A 175 5.68 1.93 0.56
N SER A 176 6.56 2.91 0.66
CA SER A 176 7.75 2.95 1.51
C SER A 176 7.50 3.55 2.89
N VAL A 177 8.14 2.98 3.91
CA VAL A 177 8.34 3.62 5.23
C VAL A 177 9.52 4.61 5.18
N THR A 178 10.61 4.24 4.52
CA THR A 178 11.82 5.08 4.42
C THR A 178 11.56 6.40 3.69
N ALA A 179 10.58 6.45 2.79
CA ALA A 179 10.19 7.69 2.13
C ALA A 179 9.72 8.79 3.09
N ASN A 180 9.30 8.46 4.32
CA ASN A 180 8.97 9.46 5.34
C ASN A 180 10.18 10.30 5.81
N VAL A 181 11.40 9.80 5.61
CA VAL A 181 12.65 10.47 6.05
C VAL A 181 13.63 10.73 4.90
N ALA A 182 13.51 10.00 3.78
CA ALA A 182 14.39 10.10 2.63
C ALA A 182 13.61 9.99 1.30
N PRO A 183 12.56 10.82 1.06
CA PRO A 183 11.67 10.68 -0.09
C PRO A 183 12.39 10.79 -1.43
N ARG A 184 13.30 11.76 -1.60
CA ARG A 184 14.05 11.95 -2.85
C ARG A 184 14.88 10.71 -3.21
N LEU A 185 15.56 10.10 -2.24
CA LEU A 185 16.36 8.91 -2.51
C LEU A 185 15.46 7.70 -2.83
N MET A 186 14.31 7.57 -2.18
CA MET A 186 13.35 6.52 -2.48
C MET A 186 12.71 6.71 -3.86
N HIS A 187 12.37 7.93 -4.26
CA HIS A 187 11.91 8.24 -5.61
C HIS A 187 12.99 7.86 -6.65
N GLN A 188 14.22 8.31 -6.47
CA GLN A 188 15.34 7.99 -7.37
C GLN A 188 15.59 6.48 -7.47
N LEU A 189 15.52 5.77 -6.36
CA LEU A 189 15.65 4.31 -6.31
C LEU A 189 14.54 3.63 -7.12
N CYS A 190 13.29 4.03 -6.95
CA CYS A 190 12.16 3.47 -7.67
C CYS A 190 12.27 3.75 -9.18
N MET A 191 12.59 4.98 -9.56
CA MET A 191 12.75 5.37 -10.96
C MET A 191 13.89 4.59 -11.64
N ALA A 192 15.03 4.43 -10.98
CA ALA A 192 16.14 3.63 -11.50
C ALA A 192 15.75 2.15 -11.66
N ALA A 193 15.10 1.57 -10.67
CA ALA A 193 14.66 0.17 -10.74
C ALA A 193 13.64 -0.06 -11.86
N LEU A 194 12.63 0.80 -11.99
CA LEU A 194 11.60 0.72 -13.03
C LEU A 194 12.17 0.96 -14.45
N ALA A 195 13.23 1.75 -14.56
CA ALA A 195 13.95 1.96 -15.81
C ALA A 195 14.93 0.81 -16.15
N GLY A 196 15.11 -0.16 -15.25
CA GLY A 196 16.07 -1.26 -15.44
C GLY A 196 17.53 -0.86 -15.19
N ASP A 197 17.78 0.33 -14.63
CA ASP A 197 19.14 0.73 -14.20
C ASP A 197 19.48 0.08 -12.86
N ILE A 198 19.89 -1.18 -12.96
CA ILE A 198 20.24 -2.01 -11.80
C ILE A 198 21.38 -1.38 -11.01
N ALA A 199 22.38 -0.80 -11.67
CA ALA A 199 23.55 -0.24 -11.00
C ALA A 199 23.16 0.96 -10.12
N ALA A 200 22.40 1.92 -10.65
CA ALA A 200 21.92 3.07 -9.91
C ALA A 200 20.94 2.66 -8.78
N ALA A 201 19.97 1.78 -9.08
CA ALA A 201 19.02 1.29 -8.09
C ALA A 201 19.71 0.60 -6.92
N MET A 202 20.65 -0.30 -7.18
CA MET A 202 21.38 -1.02 -6.14
C MET A 202 22.33 -0.12 -5.34
N ALA A 203 22.96 0.87 -5.96
CA ALA A 203 23.80 1.83 -5.25
C ALA A 203 23.00 2.59 -4.18
N ILE A 204 21.78 3.04 -4.52
CA ILE A 204 20.89 3.72 -3.58
C ILE A 204 20.37 2.73 -2.52
N GLN A 205 19.93 1.54 -2.95
CA GLN A 205 19.42 0.49 -2.06
C GLN A 205 20.44 0.13 -0.97
N MET A 206 21.69 -0.14 -1.36
CA MET A 206 22.73 -0.51 -0.41
C MET A 206 23.07 0.64 0.55
N ARG A 207 22.98 1.88 0.10
CA ARG A 207 23.15 3.07 0.96
C ARG A 207 22.02 3.20 1.97
N LEU A 208 20.76 2.90 1.58
CA LEU A 208 19.58 3.03 2.43
C LEU A 208 19.32 1.80 3.30
N LEU A 209 19.92 0.64 3.00
CA LEU A 209 19.63 -0.62 3.69
C LEU A 209 19.78 -0.54 5.22
N PRO A 210 20.80 0.13 5.79
CA PRO A 210 20.87 0.32 7.23
C PRO A 210 19.71 1.15 7.79
N LEU A 211 19.24 2.16 7.03
CA LEU A 211 18.10 2.99 7.42
C LEU A 211 16.79 2.19 7.36
N HIS A 212 16.58 1.39 6.32
CA HIS A 212 15.41 0.50 6.22
C HIS A 212 15.28 -0.37 7.47
N LYS A 213 16.39 -0.97 7.91
CA LYS A 213 16.41 -1.79 9.11
C LYS A 213 16.21 -0.98 10.39
N GLN A 214 16.85 0.18 10.50
CA GLN A 214 16.84 0.99 11.72
C GLN A 214 15.47 1.59 12.02
N LEU A 215 14.67 1.91 11.00
CA LEU A 215 13.29 2.38 11.16
C LEU A 215 12.33 1.33 11.78
N PHE A 216 12.80 0.09 11.92
CA PHE A 216 12.08 -1.02 12.56
C PHE A 216 12.85 -1.62 13.74
N CYS A 217 13.76 -0.85 14.37
CA CYS A 217 14.48 -1.32 15.56
C CYS A 217 13.58 -1.45 16.79
N GLU A 218 12.48 -0.69 16.80
CA GLU A 218 11.34 -0.83 17.71
C GLU A 218 10.07 -1.08 16.88
N ALA A 219 8.94 -1.24 17.54
CA ALA A 219 7.66 -1.32 16.83
C ALA A 219 7.44 -0.07 15.99
N ASN A 220 6.99 -0.23 14.75
CA ASN A 220 6.70 0.87 13.84
C ASN A 220 5.19 0.89 13.58
N PRO A 221 4.56 1.92 14.03
CA PRO A 221 4.81 2.79 15.19
C PRO A 221 4.49 2.12 16.48
#